data_d8de1709dfc893cf6a3580a28899dec9
#
_entry.id   d8de1709dfc893cf6a3580a28899dec9
#
_cell.length_a   1.000
_cell.length_b   1.000
_cell.length_c   1.000
_cell.angle_alpha   90.00
_cell.angle_beta   90.00
_cell.angle_gamma   90.00
#
_symmetry.space_group_name_H-M   'P 1'
#
loop_
_entity.id
_entity.type
_entity.pdbx_description
1 polymer ?
#
loop_
_entity_poly.entity_id
_entity_poly.type
_entity_poly.pdbx_seq_one_letter_code
_entity_poly.pdbx_strand_id
1 'polypeptide(L)'
;MKIWINQLAFDLDGPADETVLRFLRRQGLRGTKEGCASGDCGACTVMLATLTPVSSDGRLVDDAYTTFNACIAPVGQYAGRQLTTVEGLARGDQLHPAQQAMVDCHASQCGYCTPGFVVSLAAMVENSVAGTADDDGMNADQLRATVEQGISGNLCRCTGYRPIVDAGVQALAVDHQSWLGVNNTAAPLLPSTVPSTVPST
;
A
#
# COMPACT_ATOMS: atom_id res chain seq x y z
N MET A 1 -3.47 -17.46 -14.55
CA MET A 1 -3.22 -15.99 -14.49
C MET A 1 -2.23 -15.72 -13.37
N LYS A 2 -1.47 -14.61 -13.44
CA LYS A 2 -0.46 -14.27 -12.40
C LYS A 2 -0.82 -12.97 -11.70
N ILE A 3 -0.37 -12.86 -10.45
CA ILE A 3 -0.35 -11.64 -9.65
C ILE A 3 1.07 -11.47 -9.12
N TRP A 4 1.51 -10.23 -8.97
CA TRP A 4 2.80 -9.94 -8.36
C TRP A 4 2.58 -9.43 -6.93
N ILE A 5 3.27 -10.05 -5.96
CA ILE A 5 3.21 -9.63 -4.56
C ILE A 5 4.64 -9.46 -4.06
N ASN A 6 4.96 -8.28 -3.57
CA ASN A 6 6.31 -7.95 -3.11
C ASN A 6 7.37 -8.28 -4.18
N GLN A 7 7.08 -7.97 -5.46
CA GLN A 7 7.92 -8.23 -6.65
C GLN A 7 8.04 -9.72 -7.05
N LEU A 8 7.41 -10.64 -6.35
CA LEU A 8 7.39 -12.05 -6.70
C LEU A 8 6.09 -12.41 -7.45
N ALA A 9 6.21 -13.24 -8.49
CA ALA A 9 5.07 -13.70 -9.28
C ALA A 9 4.43 -14.93 -8.65
N PHE A 10 3.11 -14.91 -8.48
CA PHE A 10 2.31 -16.01 -7.99
C PHE A 10 1.24 -16.41 -9.01
N ASP A 11 0.94 -17.70 -9.11
CA ASP A 11 -0.17 -18.17 -9.94
C ASP A 11 -1.49 -18.06 -9.18
N LEU A 12 -2.52 -17.54 -9.86
CA LEU A 12 -3.89 -17.51 -9.35
C LEU A 12 -4.56 -18.85 -9.68
N ASP A 13 -4.40 -19.83 -8.80
CA ASP A 13 -4.85 -21.22 -8.92
C ASP A 13 -6.02 -21.57 -7.97
N GLY A 14 -6.46 -20.60 -7.18
CA GLY A 14 -7.54 -20.75 -6.21
C GLY A 14 -8.94 -20.45 -6.79
N PRO A 15 -9.98 -20.53 -5.93
CA PRO A 15 -11.34 -20.14 -6.28
C PRO A 15 -11.41 -18.66 -6.71
N ALA A 16 -12.33 -18.34 -7.63
CA ALA A 16 -12.49 -16.99 -8.17
C ALA A 16 -12.92 -15.95 -7.11
N ASP A 17 -13.56 -16.41 -6.05
CA ASP A 17 -14.03 -15.62 -4.90
C ASP A 17 -13.05 -15.60 -3.73
N GLU A 18 -11.87 -16.25 -3.86
CA GLU A 18 -10.83 -16.17 -2.83
C GLU A 18 -10.44 -14.72 -2.61
N THR A 19 -10.46 -14.25 -1.34
CA THR A 19 -10.04 -12.90 -1.03
C THR A 19 -8.52 -12.76 -1.08
N VAL A 20 -8.04 -11.55 -1.36
CA VAL A 20 -6.60 -11.26 -1.33
C VAL A 20 -5.97 -11.68 0.01
N LEU A 21 -6.64 -11.44 1.13
CA LEU A 21 -6.14 -11.81 2.45
C LEU A 21 -5.95 -13.34 2.60
N ARG A 22 -6.92 -14.14 2.13
CA ARG A 22 -6.81 -15.61 2.16
C ARG A 22 -5.71 -16.10 1.25
N PHE A 23 -5.61 -15.52 0.06
CA PHE A 23 -4.53 -15.82 -0.89
C PHE A 23 -3.16 -15.53 -0.26
N LEU A 24 -2.94 -14.34 0.31
CA LEU A 24 -1.69 -13.97 0.99
C LEU A 24 -1.31 -14.99 2.06
N ARG A 25 -2.27 -15.39 2.89
CA ARG A 25 -2.03 -16.39 3.95
C ARG A 25 -1.67 -17.75 3.41
N ARG A 26 -2.29 -18.18 2.32
CA ARG A 26 -1.98 -19.43 1.62
C ARG A 26 -0.54 -19.41 1.07
N GLN A 27 -0.07 -18.24 0.64
CA GLN A 27 1.31 -18.03 0.19
C GLN A 27 2.32 -17.81 1.34
N GLY A 28 1.89 -17.93 2.60
CA GLY A 28 2.76 -17.74 3.77
C GLY A 28 2.97 -16.31 4.21
N LEU A 29 2.39 -15.33 3.52
CA LEU A 29 2.45 -13.90 3.85
C LEU A 29 1.44 -13.59 4.96
N ARG A 30 1.89 -13.53 6.20
CA ARG A 30 1.04 -13.42 7.40
C ARG A 30 1.12 -12.06 8.11
N GLY A 31 1.90 -11.12 7.58
CA GLY A 31 2.03 -9.76 8.10
C GLY A 31 0.72 -9.00 8.02
N THR A 32 -0.03 -9.15 6.91
CA THR A 32 -1.37 -8.60 6.74
C THR A 32 -2.37 -9.26 7.70
N LYS A 33 -3.05 -8.47 8.55
CA LYS A 33 -3.90 -8.98 9.65
C LYS A 33 -5.37 -8.98 9.29
N GLU A 34 -6.15 -9.85 9.95
CA GLU A 34 -7.61 -9.93 9.82
C GLU A 34 -8.25 -9.45 11.13
N GLY A 35 -8.79 -8.24 11.13
CA GLY A 35 -9.50 -7.71 12.29
C GLY A 35 -11.01 -7.97 12.22
N CYS A 36 -11.71 -7.28 11.31
CA CYS A 36 -13.17 -7.33 11.19
C CYS A 36 -13.69 -8.31 10.15
N ALA A 37 -12.90 -8.66 9.13
CA ALA A 37 -13.29 -9.44 7.94
C ALA A 37 -14.46 -8.83 7.13
N SER A 38 -14.77 -7.54 7.36
CA SER A 38 -15.89 -6.80 6.76
C SER A 38 -15.48 -5.52 6.02
N GLY A 39 -14.17 -5.24 5.96
CA GLY A 39 -13.64 -4.06 5.25
C GLY A 39 -13.59 -2.78 6.08
N ASP A 40 -13.93 -2.81 7.38
CA ASP A 40 -14.11 -1.59 8.18
C ASP A 40 -12.87 -1.15 8.96
N CYS A 41 -12.02 -2.08 9.39
CA CYS A 41 -10.98 -1.77 10.40
C CYS A 41 -9.59 -1.44 9.82
N GLY A 42 -9.33 -1.71 8.55
CA GLY A 42 -8.06 -1.46 7.91
C GLY A 42 -6.86 -2.30 8.38
N ALA A 43 -7.04 -3.28 9.28
CA ALA A 43 -5.93 -4.15 9.71
C ALA A 43 -5.37 -5.00 8.55
N CYS A 44 -6.16 -5.21 7.51
CA CYS A 44 -5.80 -5.96 6.31
C CYS A 44 -5.40 -5.07 5.12
N THR A 45 -5.08 -3.81 5.35
CA THR A 45 -4.66 -2.89 4.28
C THR A 45 -3.45 -3.43 3.53
N VAL A 46 -3.54 -3.44 2.22
CA VAL A 46 -2.47 -3.72 1.26
C VAL A 46 -2.40 -2.59 0.24
N MET A 47 -1.27 -2.44 -0.43
CA MET A 47 -1.03 -1.39 -1.40
C MET A 47 -1.01 -1.97 -2.80
N LEU A 48 -1.66 -1.29 -3.73
CA LEU A 48 -1.72 -1.61 -5.15
C LEU A 48 -0.93 -0.56 -5.92
N ALA A 49 0.03 -0.99 -6.73
CA ALA A 49 0.65 -0.12 -7.72
C ALA A 49 -0.38 0.21 -8.82
N THR A 50 -0.64 1.49 -9.03
CA THR A 50 -1.50 1.97 -10.10
C THR A 50 -0.69 1.98 -11.40
N LEU A 51 -1.24 1.35 -12.45
CA LEU A 51 -0.68 1.44 -13.79
C LEU A 51 -1.16 2.74 -14.43
N THR A 52 -0.67 3.86 -13.96
CA THR A 52 -1.03 5.16 -14.54
C THR A 52 -0.13 5.48 -15.71
N PRO A 53 -0.70 6.03 -16.80
CA PRO A 53 0.12 6.52 -17.90
C PRO A 53 1.01 7.66 -17.38
N VAL A 54 2.26 7.58 -17.71
CA VAL A 54 3.20 8.69 -17.53
C VAL A 54 2.75 9.81 -18.46
N SER A 55 2.58 11.04 -17.95
CA SER A 55 2.27 12.19 -18.79
C SER A 55 3.41 12.43 -19.81
N SER A 56 3.14 13.21 -20.84
CA SER A 56 4.11 13.51 -21.91
C SER A 56 5.41 14.17 -21.43
N ASP A 57 5.42 14.70 -20.20
CA ASP A 57 6.59 15.27 -19.51
C ASP A 57 7.27 14.30 -18.55
N GLY A 58 6.84 13.01 -18.51
CA GLY A 58 7.43 11.98 -17.67
C GLY A 58 6.89 11.95 -16.23
N ARG A 59 5.87 12.76 -15.89
CA ARG A 59 5.23 12.74 -14.58
C ARG A 59 4.13 11.69 -14.51
N LEU A 60 3.95 11.09 -13.35
CA LEU A 60 2.77 10.28 -13.06
C LEU A 60 1.55 11.20 -12.95
N VAL A 61 0.45 10.79 -13.59
CA VAL A 61 -0.74 11.64 -13.71
C VAL A 61 -1.69 11.49 -12.52
N ASP A 62 -1.55 10.40 -11.75
CA ASP A 62 -2.36 10.09 -10.56
C ASP A 62 -1.50 9.42 -9.49
N ASP A 63 -2.06 9.21 -8.30
CA ASP A 63 -1.39 8.50 -7.22
C ASP A 63 -0.77 7.19 -7.71
N ALA A 64 0.54 7.06 -7.54
CA ALA A 64 1.28 5.88 -7.98
C ALA A 64 0.83 4.62 -7.22
N TYR A 65 0.25 4.81 -6.04
CA TYR A 65 -0.19 3.75 -5.15
C TYR A 65 -1.55 4.06 -4.53
N THR A 66 -2.41 3.05 -4.52
CA THR A 66 -3.68 3.09 -3.79
C THR A 66 -3.71 1.98 -2.73
N THR A 67 -4.47 2.17 -1.67
CA THR A 67 -4.65 1.17 -0.62
C THR A 67 -6.06 0.60 -0.63
N PHE A 68 -6.20 -0.68 -0.23
CA PHE A 68 -7.51 -1.31 -0.11
C PHE A 68 -7.52 -2.41 0.98
N ASN A 69 -8.72 -2.81 1.38
CA ASN A 69 -8.92 -3.84 2.40
C ASN A 69 -8.93 -5.25 1.79
N ALA A 70 -7.85 -6.00 2.01
CA ALA A 70 -7.63 -7.34 1.45
C ALA A 70 -8.65 -8.40 1.90
N CYS A 71 -9.36 -8.18 3.02
CA CYS A 71 -10.31 -9.18 3.55
C CYS A 71 -11.60 -9.29 2.74
N ILE A 72 -11.97 -8.25 1.97
CA ILE A 72 -13.19 -8.24 1.15
C ILE A 72 -12.92 -8.17 -0.36
N ALA A 73 -11.67 -8.02 -0.77
CA ALA A 73 -11.29 -7.86 -2.16
C ALA A 73 -11.02 -9.23 -2.82
N PRO A 74 -11.76 -9.65 -3.85
CA PRO A 74 -11.49 -10.90 -4.58
C PRO A 74 -10.15 -10.83 -5.31
N VAL A 75 -9.29 -11.82 -5.13
CA VAL A 75 -7.93 -11.81 -5.68
C VAL A 75 -7.90 -11.80 -7.21
N GLY A 76 -8.92 -12.38 -7.85
CA GLY A 76 -9.03 -12.41 -9.31
C GLY A 76 -9.08 -11.03 -9.97
N GLN A 77 -9.57 -9.99 -9.26
CA GLN A 77 -9.62 -8.62 -9.75
C GLN A 77 -8.23 -7.98 -9.93
N TYR A 78 -7.23 -8.56 -9.27
CA TYR A 78 -5.85 -8.07 -9.28
C TYR A 78 -4.92 -8.91 -10.17
N ALA A 79 -5.49 -9.74 -11.03
CA ALA A 79 -4.70 -10.47 -12.02
C ALA A 79 -3.90 -9.51 -12.90
N GLY A 80 -2.60 -9.78 -13.06
CA GLY A 80 -1.68 -8.91 -13.78
C GLY A 80 -1.25 -7.65 -13.03
N ARG A 81 -1.67 -7.45 -11.78
CA ARG A 81 -1.36 -6.28 -10.97
C ARG A 81 -0.26 -6.59 -9.95
N GLN A 82 0.34 -5.53 -9.43
CA GLN A 82 1.37 -5.62 -8.38
C GLN A 82 0.80 -5.12 -7.05
N LEU A 83 0.86 -5.98 -6.04
CA LEU A 83 0.50 -5.67 -4.67
C LEU A 83 1.77 -5.60 -3.81
N THR A 84 1.75 -4.72 -2.82
CA THR A 84 2.77 -4.65 -1.77
C THR A 84 2.10 -4.84 -0.42
N THR A 85 2.62 -5.79 0.35
CA THR A 85 2.23 -6.01 1.75
C THR A 85 3.29 -5.40 2.68
N VAL A 86 3.01 -5.38 3.98
CA VAL A 86 3.95 -4.86 4.98
C VAL A 86 5.32 -5.56 4.93
N GLU A 87 5.36 -6.85 4.55
CA GLU A 87 6.60 -7.60 4.40
C GLU A 87 7.46 -7.15 3.21
N GLY A 88 6.84 -6.54 2.19
CA GLY A 88 7.53 -6.08 0.98
C GLY A 88 8.05 -4.65 1.07
N LEU A 89 7.86 -3.95 2.18
CA LEU A 89 8.28 -2.57 2.34
C LEU A 89 9.77 -2.44 2.70
N ALA A 90 10.30 -3.33 3.54
CA ALA A 90 11.71 -3.31 3.92
C ALA A 90 12.60 -3.84 2.78
N ARG A 91 13.84 -3.30 2.70
CA ARG A 91 14.89 -3.75 1.77
C ARG A 91 16.06 -4.31 2.58
N GLY A 92 16.10 -5.64 2.74
CA GLY A 92 17.07 -6.26 3.64
C GLY A 92 16.88 -5.73 5.07
N ASP A 93 17.94 -5.18 5.64
CA ASP A 93 17.93 -4.62 7.01
C ASP A 93 17.44 -3.15 7.06
N GLN A 94 17.14 -2.54 5.92
CA GLN A 94 16.67 -1.17 5.85
C GLN A 94 15.15 -1.12 5.88
N LEU A 95 14.61 -0.45 6.89
CA LEU A 95 13.18 -0.20 7.02
C LEU A 95 12.73 0.89 6.05
N HIS A 96 11.51 0.73 5.51
CA HIS A 96 10.83 1.81 4.81
C HIS A 96 10.65 3.02 5.75
N PRO A 97 10.71 4.30 5.27
CA PRO A 97 10.53 5.48 6.12
C PRO A 97 9.30 5.42 7.03
N ALA A 98 8.16 4.94 6.53
CA ALA A 98 6.97 4.74 7.35
C ALA A 98 7.17 3.69 8.46
N GLN A 99 7.92 2.62 8.20
CA GLN A 99 8.24 1.62 9.23
C GLN A 99 9.17 2.21 10.30
N GLN A 100 10.21 2.92 9.87
CA GLN A 100 11.16 3.56 10.78
C GLN A 100 10.48 4.60 11.67
N ALA A 101 9.65 5.47 11.11
CA ALA A 101 8.92 6.49 11.86
C ALA A 101 7.96 5.86 12.90
N MET A 102 7.29 4.76 12.57
CA MET A 102 6.45 4.02 13.52
C MET A 102 7.25 3.44 14.70
N VAL A 103 8.51 3.06 14.48
CA VAL A 103 9.41 2.62 15.56
C VAL A 103 9.85 3.82 16.41
N ASP A 104 10.32 4.88 15.78
CA ASP A 104 10.88 6.07 16.45
C ASP A 104 9.84 6.79 17.32
N CYS A 105 8.61 6.87 16.84
CA CYS A 105 7.49 7.48 17.55
C CYS A 105 6.79 6.51 18.53
N HIS A 106 7.29 5.30 18.72
CA HIS A 106 6.64 4.27 19.56
C HIS A 106 5.16 4.08 19.22
N ALA A 107 4.83 4.11 17.94
CA ALA A 107 3.46 4.17 17.42
C ALA A 107 2.72 2.82 17.42
N SER A 108 3.22 1.83 18.15
CA SER A 108 2.63 0.50 18.28
C SER A 108 2.56 0.07 19.74
N GLN A 109 1.45 -0.59 20.13
CA GLN A 109 1.30 -1.23 21.44
C GLN A 109 1.07 -2.73 21.29
N CYS A 110 -0.18 -3.19 21.06
CA CYS A 110 -0.44 -4.61 20.84
C CYS A 110 0.07 -5.12 19.47
N GLY A 111 0.33 -4.23 18.52
CA GLY A 111 0.90 -4.52 17.19
C GLY A 111 -0.09 -5.04 16.16
N TYR A 112 -1.36 -5.31 16.51
CA TYR A 112 -2.28 -5.98 15.60
C TYR A 112 -2.70 -5.10 14.41
N CYS A 113 -2.99 -3.82 14.62
CA CYS A 113 -3.34 -2.87 13.57
C CYS A 113 -2.11 -2.27 12.86
N THR A 114 -0.93 -2.41 13.45
CA THR A 114 0.31 -1.77 12.98
C THR A 114 0.63 -2.03 11.51
N PRO A 115 0.52 -3.28 10.97
CA PRO A 115 0.77 -3.52 9.55
C PRO A 115 -0.11 -2.70 8.62
N GLY A 116 -1.39 -2.55 8.94
CA GLY A 116 -2.32 -1.76 8.14
C GLY A 116 -1.95 -0.27 8.13
N PHE A 117 -1.64 0.31 9.29
CA PHE A 117 -1.18 1.71 9.36
C PHE A 117 0.14 1.93 8.61
N VAL A 118 1.10 1.02 8.77
CA VAL A 118 2.38 1.11 8.07
C VAL A 118 2.17 1.13 6.55
N VAL A 119 1.30 0.27 6.00
CA VAL A 119 1.02 0.23 4.56
C VAL A 119 0.32 1.51 4.10
N SER A 120 -0.64 2.05 4.88
CA SER A 120 -1.31 3.31 4.56
C SER A 120 -0.32 4.48 4.55
N LEU A 121 0.53 4.59 5.55
CA LEU A 121 1.57 5.62 5.62
C LEU A 121 2.61 5.45 4.51
N ALA A 122 3.00 4.21 4.18
CA ALA A 122 3.93 3.96 3.08
C ALA A 122 3.37 4.42 1.73
N ALA A 123 2.09 4.16 1.45
CA ALA A 123 1.45 4.67 0.24
C ALA A 123 1.46 6.20 0.17
N MET A 124 1.23 6.89 1.30
CA MET A 124 1.31 8.35 1.36
C MET A 124 2.73 8.86 1.06
N VAL A 125 3.76 8.22 1.65
CA VAL A 125 5.17 8.58 1.42
C VAL A 125 5.55 8.38 -0.05
N GLU A 126 5.19 7.24 -0.64
CA GLU A 126 5.51 6.96 -2.05
C GLU A 126 4.78 7.90 -3.02
N ASN A 127 3.55 8.29 -2.70
CA ASN A 127 2.78 9.24 -3.51
C ASN A 127 3.33 10.67 -3.38
N SER A 128 3.81 11.10 -2.21
CA SER A 128 4.44 12.43 -2.05
C SER A 128 5.71 12.55 -2.88
N VAL A 129 6.53 11.50 -2.93
CA VAL A 129 7.74 11.44 -3.77
C VAL A 129 7.41 11.47 -5.27
N ALA A 130 6.28 10.88 -5.66
CA ALA A 130 5.83 10.87 -7.06
C ALA A 130 5.41 12.27 -7.56
N GLY A 131 5.39 13.29 -6.68
CA GLY A 131 5.01 14.66 -7.04
C GLY A 131 3.51 14.83 -7.27
N THR A 132 2.71 13.90 -6.78
CA THR A 132 1.25 13.94 -6.85
C THR A 132 0.62 14.69 -5.68
N ALA A 133 1.39 14.94 -4.62
CA ALA A 133 0.99 15.83 -3.54
C ALA A 133 1.50 17.25 -3.86
N ASP A 134 0.63 18.24 -3.79
CA ASP A 134 1.00 19.67 -3.82
C ASP A 134 1.73 20.03 -2.51
N ASP A 135 2.95 19.53 -2.36
CA ASP A 135 3.71 19.58 -1.11
C ASP A 135 4.59 20.82 -0.97
N ASP A 136 4.55 21.72 -1.95
CA ASP A 136 5.30 22.99 -1.93
C ASP A 136 4.66 23.95 -0.91
N GLY A 137 4.94 23.71 0.37
CA GLY A 137 4.68 24.68 1.43
C GLY A 137 3.57 24.33 2.42
N MET A 138 3.19 23.05 2.59
CA MET A 138 2.27 22.65 3.67
C MET A 138 2.88 23.03 5.03
N ASN A 139 2.10 23.74 5.85
CA ASN A 139 2.46 23.94 7.24
C ASN A 139 2.23 22.68 8.07
N ALA A 140 2.77 22.65 9.30
CA ALA A 140 2.69 21.48 10.18
C ALA A 140 1.24 21.01 10.47
N ASP A 141 0.28 21.93 10.54
CA ASP A 141 -1.12 21.59 10.81
C ASP A 141 -1.79 20.97 9.58
N GLN A 142 -1.47 21.44 8.38
CA GLN A 142 -1.93 20.86 7.11
C GLN A 142 -1.36 19.47 6.92
N LEU A 143 -0.06 19.28 7.17
CA LEU A 143 0.57 17.96 7.07
C LEU A 143 -0.06 16.96 8.05
N ARG A 144 -0.33 17.39 9.28
CA ARG A 144 -1.03 16.57 10.27
C ARG A 144 -2.43 16.19 9.79
N ALA A 145 -3.21 17.14 9.29
CA ALA A 145 -4.56 16.89 8.76
C ALA A 145 -4.53 15.90 7.58
N THR A 146 -3.55 16.03 6.69
CA THR A 146 -3.33 15.10 5.58
C THR A 146 -3.06 13.67 6.08
N VAL A 147 -2.20 13.53 7.09
CA VAL A 147 -1.92 12.20 7.70
C VAL A 147 -3.19 11.63 8.33
N GLU A 148 -3.93 12.42 9.13
CA GLU A 148 -5.16 11.98 9.79
C GLU A 148 -6.19 11.51 8.76
N GLN A 149 -6.34 12.22 7.65
CA GLN A 149 -7.20 11.82 6.55
C GLN A 149 -6.72 10.53 5.89
N GLY A 150 -5.42 10.41 5.58
CA GLY A 150 -4.85 9.25 4.89
C GLY A 150 -4.93 7.95 5.68
N ILE A 151 -4.95 8.02 7.03
CA ILE A 151 -5.09 6.84 7.89
C ILE A 151 -6.52 6.65 8.44
N SER A 152 -7.49 7.45 8.02
CA SER A 152 -8.87 7.42 8.56
C SER A 152 -9.57 6.07 8.38
N GLY A 153 -9.15 5.27 7.40
CA GLY A 153 -9.63 3.90 7.16
C GLY A 153 -9.02 2.84 8.10
N ASN A 154 -8.09 3.21 9.00
CA ASN A 154 -7.40 2.28 9.90
C ASN A 154 -7.82 2.53 11.35
N LEU A 155 -8.23 1.47 12.05
CA LEU A 155 -8.67 1.55 13.44
C LEU A 155 -7.62 1.00 14.41
N CYS A 156 -7.36 1.78 15.47
CA CYS A 156 -6.53 1.38 16.62
C CYS A 156 -7.26 1.60 17.92
N ARG A 157 -7.27 0.60 18.80
CA ARG A 157 -7.91 0.73 20.13
C ARG A 157 -6.90 1.04 21.24
N CYS A 158 -5.61 0.89 20.99
CA CYS A 158 -4.59 0.93 22.04
C CYS A 158 -3.91 2.29 22.18
N THR A 159 -3.46 2.90 21.07
CA THR A 159 -2.51 4.03 21.06
C THR A 159 -3.14 5.40 21.26
N GLY A 160 -4.45 5.52 21.02
CA GLY A 160 -5.11 6.83 20.94
C GLY A 160 -4.72 7.64 19.70
N TYR A 161 -4.12 6.99 18.67
CA TYR A 161 -3.73 7.52 17.35
C TYR A 161 -2.58 8.53 17.35
N ARG A 162 -2.42 9.34 18.38
CA ARG A 162 -1.44 10.43 18.40
C ARG A 162 -0.03 10.00 17.95
N PRO A 163 0.59 8.95 18.51
CA PRO A 163 1.93 8.54 18.08
C PRO A 163 1.95 8.00 16.62
N ILE A 164 0.83 7.48 16.11
CA ILE A 164 0.72 7.04 14.72
C ILE A 164 0.68 8.25 13.78
N VAL A 165 -0.08 9.29 14.14
CA VAL A 165 -0.12 10.55 13.38
C VAL A 165 1.25 11.23 13.42
N ASP A 166 1.91 11.27 14.58
CA ASP A 166 3.27 11.83 14.71
C ASP A 166 4.26 11.06 13.82
N ALA A 167 4.16 9.73 13.74
CA ALA A 167 4.96 8.92 12.82
C ALA A 167 4.67 9.24 11.34
N GLY A 168 3.41 9.45 10.97
CA GLY A 168 3.05 9.85 9.61
C GLY A 168 3.63 11.20 9.23
N VAL A 169 3.53 12.18 10.13
CA VAL A 169 4.13 13.52 9.94
C VAL A 169 5.64 13.40 9.79
N GLN A 170 6.32 12.62 10.65
CA GLN A 170 7.75 12.39 10.55
C GLN A 170 8.12 11.72 9.23
N ALA A 171 7.39 10.70 8.81
CA ALA A 171 7.67 9.98 7.57
C ALA A 171 7.50 10.86 6.32
N LEU A 172 6.54 11.77 6.30
CA LEU A 172 6.31 12.68 5.17
C LEU A 172 7.23 13.91 5.17
N ALA A 173 7.74 14.33 6.35
CA ALA A 173 8.59 15.51 6.46
C ALA A 173 10.03 15.31 5.95
N VAL A 174 10.44 14.09 5.68
CA VAL A 174 11.79 13.78 5.18
C VAL A 174 11.76 13.75 3.67
N ASP A 175 12.73 14.42 3.03
CA ASP A 175 12.92 14.32 1.58
C ASP A 175 13.37 12.89 1.23
N HIS A 176 12.49 12.15 0.58
CA HIS A 176 12.72 10.77 0.18
C HIS A 176 12.84 10.63 -1.33
N GLN A 177 13.79 9.83 -1.77
CA GLN A 177 13.70 9.23 -3.10
C GLN A 177 12.70 8.07 -3.04
N SER A 178 11.93 7.84 -4.13
CA SER A 178 10.98 6.72 -4.19
C SER A 178 11.61 5.42 -3.68
N TRP A 179 11.07 4.91 -2.59
CA TRP A 179 11.58 3.69 -1.97
C TRP A 179 11.14 2.45 -2.76
N LEU A 180 9.92 2.41 -3.23
CA LEU A 180 9.41 1.25 -3.98
C LEU A 180 9.74 1.31 -5.46
N GLY A 181 10.24 2.47 -5.94
CA GLY A 181 10.76 2.63 -7.30
C GLY A 181 9.68 2.50 -8.36
N VAL A 182 8.82 3.50 -8.50
CA VAL A 182 7.92 3.62 -9.67
C VAL A 182 8.71 3.61 -10.98
N ASN A 183 9.98 3.98 -10.92
CA ASN A 183 10.95 3.95 -12.03
C ASN A 183 11.72 2.64 -12.16
N ASN A 184 11.35 1.59 -11.42
CA ASN A 184 12.02 0.31 -11.57
C ASN A 184 11.53 -0.38 -12.85
N THR A 185 12.21 -0.11 -13.96
CA THR A 185 12.04 -0.70 -15.30
C THR A 185 12.20 -2.23 -15.34
N ALA A 186 12.31 -2.88 -14.18
CA ALA A 186 12.40 -4.32 -14.03
C ALA A 186 11.06 -5.01 -13.73
N ALA A 187 9.93 -4.28 -13.60
CA ALA A 187 8.63 -4.94 -13.66
C ALA A 187 8.46 -5.42 -15.12
N PRO A 188 8.21 -6.71 -15.37
CA PRO A 188 7.96 -7.16 -16.72
C PRO A 188 6.75 -6.37 -17.25
N LEU A 189 6.98 -5.64 -18.35
CA LEU A 189 5.91 -5.01 -19.10
C LEU A 189 4.83 -6.06 -19.31
N LEU A 190 3.65 -5.83 -18.76
CA LEU A 190 2.49 -6.68 -19.06
C LEU A 190 2.38 -6.73 -20.58
N PRO A 191 2.21 -7.92 -21.19
CA PRO A 191 1.94 -7.99 -22.61
C PRO A 191 0.69 -7.12 -22.89
N SER A 192 0.81 -6.23 -23.84
CA SER A 192 -0.19 -5.23 -24.24
C SER A 192 -1.46 -5.83 -24.89
N THR A 193 -1.81 -7.06 -24.57
CA THR A 193 -2.99 -7.75 -25.09
C THR A 193 -3.84 -8.27 -23.94
N VAL A 194 -4.72 -7.41 -23.44
CA VAL A 194 -5.98 -7.89 -22.88
C VAL A 194 -6.82 -8.34 -24.07
N PRO A 195 -7.18 -9.62 -24.19
CA PRO A 195 -8.10 -10.05 -25.24
C PRO A 195 -9.46 -9.39 -24.99
N SER A 196 -9.87 -8.50 -25.88
CA SER A 196 -11.20 -7.93 -25.92
C SER A 196 -12.19 -8.98 -26.50
N THR A 197 -12.53 -10.00 -25.71
CA THR A 197 -13.64 -10.89 -26.05
C THR A 197 -14.45 -11.16 -24.80
N VAL A 198 -15.42 -10.28 -24.55
CA VAL A 198 -16.62 -10.65 -23.80
C VAL A 198 -17.51 -11.41 -24.79
N PRO A 199 -17.81 -12.69 -24.58
CA PRO A 199 -18.83 -13.36 -25.40
C PRO A 199 -20.18 -12.74 -25.08
N SER A 200 -20.84 -12.20 -26.13
CA SER A 200 -22.24 -11.79 -26.11
C SER A 200 -23.12 -13.03 -26.09
N THR A 201 -23.86 -13.26 -25.03
CA THR A 201 -25.11 -14.00 -25.00
C THR A 201 -26.09 -13.31 -24.10
#